data_59110d123ffdb6ce1a133d6ce52b6807
#
_entry.id   59110d123ffdb6ce1a133d6ce52b6807
#
_cell.length_a   1.000
_cell.length_b   1.000
_cell.length_c   1.000
_cell.angle_alpha   90.00
_cell.angle_beta   90.00
_cell.angle_gamma   90.00
#
_symmetry.space_group_name_H-M   'P 1'
#
loop_
_entity.id
_entity.type
_entity.pdbx_description
1 polymer ?
#
loop_
_entity_poly.entity_id
_entity_poly.type
_entity_poly.pdbx_seq_one_letter_code
_entity_poly.pdbx_strand_id
1 'polypeptide(L)'
;GFTVDHWISTIVGSGNSGSYNAETHILSGSVLDKNGYYANLCQFIENPVRFAGKTLTFSAGMSELDQPALIQIWRTEGTTTTGVAATHYNLKADKVLTFTMPSDLTEASKIRVVLQTRGSVKLDWAKLELGSAATPFVPPDPVTELEKCQRFYQIRSTNDIDPLDLRPSMRAITDVKAVEGGYAYVAEL
;
A
#
# COMPACT_ATOMS: atom_id res chain seq x y z
N GLY A 1 -7.03 -8.93 -4.59
CA GLY A 1 -6.17 -9.73 -3.72
C GLY A 1 -5.09 -8.89 -3.08
N PHE A 2 -4.49 -9.38 -2.03
CA PHE A 2 -3.32 -8.77 -1.40
C PHE A 2 -2.07 -9.02 -2.25
N THR A 3 -1.18 -8.04 -2.25
CA THR A 3 0.13 -8.12 -2.88
C THR A 3 1.21 -8.10 -1.78
N VAL A 4 2.50 -8.10 -2.16
CA VAL A 4 3.59 -7.80 -1.21
C VAL A 4 3.41 -6.38 -0.64
N ASP A 5 3.88 -6.17 0.58
CA ASP A 5 3.87 -4.87 1.28
C ASP A 5 2.49 -4.26 1.51
N HIS A 6 1.48 -5.11 1.78
CA HIS A 6 0.11 -4.69 2.09
C HIS A 6 -0.62 -3.89 0.98
N TRP A 7 -0.09 -3.88 -0.24
CA TRP A 7 -0.81 -3.33 -1.38
C TRP A 7 -1.94 -4.28 -1.81
N ILE A 8 -3.08 -3.72 -2.17
CA ILE A 8 -4.25 -4.45 -2.62
C ILE A 8 -4.49 -4.11 -4.09
N SER A 9 -4.51 -5.13 -4.93
CA SER A 9 -4.92 -4.96 -6.33
C SER A 9 -6.42 -5.17 -6.49
N THR A 10 -7.07 -4.26 -7.19
CA THR A 10 -8.50 -4.34 -7.52
C THR A 10 -8.73 -3.94 -8.97
N ILE A 11 -9.75 -4.53 -9.58
CA ILE A 11 -10.19 -4.21 -10.92
C ILE A 11 -11.59 -3.63 -10.81
N VAL A 12 -11.82 -2.52 -11.48
CA VAL A 12 -13.11 -1.83 -11.46
C VAL A 12 -13.76 -1.93 -12.84
N GLY A 13 -14.97 -2.45 -12.87
CA GLY A 13 -15.83 -2.56 -14.05
C GLY A 13 -15.96 -3.98 -14.62
N SER A 14 -17.13 -4.28 -15.19
CA SER A 14 -17.39 -5.56 -15.85
C SER A 14 -16.70 -5.63 -17.20
N GLY A 15 -16.09 -6.77 -17.51
CA GLY A 15 -15.38 -6.98 -18.77
C GLY A 15 -13.95 -6.48 -18.81
N ASN A 16 -13.45 -5.87 -17.72
CA ASN A 16 -12.07 -5.46 -17.58
C ASN A 16 -11.24 -6.57 -16.97
N SER A 17 -9.99 -6.65 -17.35
CA SER A 17 -9.00 -7.51 -16.72
C SER A 17 -7.84 -6.69 -16.18
N GLY A 18 -7.19 -7.21 -15.17
CA GLY A 18 -5.98 -6.61 -14.63
C GLY A 18 -5.28 -7.60 -13.71
N SER A 19 -4.01 -7.43 -13.58
CA SER A 19 -3.17 -8.25 -12.73
C SER A 19 -2.08 -7.40 -12.09
N TYR A 20 -1.63 -7.84 -10.94
CA TYR A 20 -0.40 -7.35 -10.33
C TYR A 20 0.57 -8.51 -10.19
N ASN A 21 1.76 -8.35 -10.75
CA ASN A 21 2.84 -9.30 -10.59
C ASN A 21 3.72 -8.83 -9.42
N ALA A 22 3.76 -9.62 -8.35
CA ALA A 22 4.49 -9.29 -7.14
C ALA A 22 6.02 -9.39 -7.30
N GLU A 23 6.52 -10.18 -8.24
CA GLU A 23 7.95 -10.32 -8.48
C GLU A 23 8.52 -9.15 -9.29
N THR A 24 7.76 -8.70 -10.28
CA THR A 24 8.18 -7.59 -11.16
C THR A 24 7.65 -6.23 -10.73
N HIS A 25 6.74 -6.20 -9.76
CA HIS A 25 6.00 -5.01 -9.31
C HIS A 25 5.19 -4.31 -10.42
N ILE A 26 4.80 -5.06 -11.44
CA ILE A 26 4.01 -4.54 -12.57
C ILE A 26 2.52 -4.70 -12.30
N LEU A 27 1.81 -3.59 -12.28
CA LEU A 27 0.36 -3.52 -12.38
C LEU A 27 -0.02 -3.38 -13.86
N SER A 28 -0.83 -4.30 -14.35
CA SER A 28 -1.33 -4.27 -15.72
C SER A 28 -2.85 -4.22 -15.74
N GLY A 29 -3.43 -3.40 -16.61
CA GLY A 29 -4.85 -3.30 -16.81
C GLY A 29 -5.20 -3.31 -18.30
N SER A 30 -6.17 -4.12 -18.68
CA SER A 30 -6.81 -4.05 -20.00
C SER A 30 -8.23 -3.54 -19.83
N VAL A 31 -8.54 -2.44 -20.47
CA VAL A 31 -9.81 -1.74 -20.36
C VAL A 31 -10.55 -1.80 -21.69
N LEU A 32 -11.69 -2.47 -21.70
CA LEU A 32 -12.53 -2.59 -22.88
C LEU A 32 -13.37 -1.33 -23.15
N ASP A 33 -13.65 -0.53 -22.11
CA ASP A 33 -14.44 0.69 -22.22
C ASP A 33 -13.62 1.92 -21.87
N LYS A 34 -13.73 2.97 -22.71
CA LYS A 34 -13.05 4.26 -22.52
C LYS A 34 -13.60 5.08 -21.34
N ASN A 35 -14.67 4.65 -20.71
CA ASN A 35 -15.46 5.41 -19.73
C ASN A 35 -15.13 5.13 -18.26
N GLY A 36 -13.85 5.00 -17.89
CA GLY A 36 -13.49 5.20 -16.49
C GLY A 36 -13.18 3.96 -15.67
N TYR A 37 -12.86 2.84 -16.28
CA TYR A 37 -12.46 1.63 -15.59
C TYR A 37 -10.94 1.46 -15.59
N TYR A 38 -10.39 1.06 -14.45
CA TYR A 38 -8.94 1.03 -14.22
C TYR A 38 -8.54 -0.22 -13.44
N ALA A 39 -7.32 -0.68 -13.66
CA ALA A 39 -6.64 -1.49 -12.69
C ALA A 39 -6.12 -0.57 -11.56
N ASN A 40 -6.39 -0.94 -10.34
CA ASN A 40 -5.98 -0.19 -9.15
C ASN A 40 -5.00 -0.99 -8.34
N LEU A 41 -3.97 -0.31 -7.85
CA LEU A 41 -3.12 -0.75 -6.76
C LEU A 41 -3.31 0.24 -5.61
N CYS A 42 -3.74 -0.23 -4.45
CA CYS A 42 -4.03 0.66 -3.33
C CYS A 42 -3.43 0.16 -2.02
N GLN A 43 -3.09 1.12 -1.16
CA GLN A 43 -2.61 0.88 0.18
C GLN A 43 -3.37 1.77 1.16
N PHE A 44 -3.82 1.18 2.28
CA PHE A 44 -4.47 1.93 3.35
C PHE A 44 -3.43 2.65 4.22
N ILE A 45 -3.77 3.88 4.60
CA ILE A 45 -3.00 4.62 5.61
C ILE A 45 -3.48 4.13 6.98
N GLU A 46 -2.56 3.57 7.74
CA GLU A 46 -2.86 3.10 9.09
C GLU A 46 -3.17 4.26 10.04
N ASN A 47 -4.17 4.05 10.90
CA ASN A 47 -4.60 5.02 11.89
C ASN A 47 -4.67 6.46 11.34
N PRO A 48 -5.52 6.71 10.33
CA PRO A 48 -5.54 7.99 9.61
C PRO A 48 -5.96 9.17 10.49
N VAL A 49 -6.63 8.92 11.60
CA VAL A 49 -7.05 9.97 12.58
C VAL A 49 -5.84 10.75 13.10
N ARG A 50 -4.68 10.09 13.27
CA ARG A 50 -3.43 10.76 13.71
C ARG A 50 -2.96 11.86 12.78
N PHE A 51 -3.44 11.82 11.54
CA PHE A 51 -3.07 12.77 10.49
C PHE A 51 -4.20 13.75 10.16
N ALA A 52 -5.31 13.73 10.88
CA ALA A 52 -6.45 14.62 10.64
C ALA A 52 -6.00 16.08 10.58
N GLY A 53 -6.40 16.80 9.53
CA GLY A 53 -6.04 18.20 9.28
C GLY A 53 -4.57 18.46 8.92
N LYS A 54 -3.71 17.43 8.88
CA LYS A 54 -2.29 17.59 8.53
C LYS A 54 -2.08 17.51 7.02
N THR A 55 -1.08 18.23 6.55
CA THR A 55 -0.63 18.12 5.16
C THR A 55 0.33 16.94 5.04
N LEU A 56 0.10 16.11 4.02
CA LEU A 56 0.96 15.01 3.64
C LEU A 56 1.37 15.14 2.18
N THR A 57 2.49 14.53 1.87
CA THR A 57 3.01 14.43 0.50
C THR A 57 3.25 12.97 0.17
N PHE A 58 2.59 12.49 -0.88
CA PHE A 58 2.85 11.19 -1.48
C PHE A 58 3.76 11.36 -2.68
N SER A 59 4.81 10.58 -2.74
CA SER A 59 5.73 10.50 -3.88
C SER A 59 5.95 9.05 -4.28
N ALA A 60 6.19 8.83 -5.57
CA ALA A 60 6.43 7.50 -6.10
C ALA A 60 7.37 7.54 -7.31
N GLY A 61 8.23 6.56 -7.42
CA GLY A 61 8.95 6.24 -8.64
C GLY A 61 8.19 5.19 -9.43
N MET A 62 7.97 5.45 -10.69
CA MET A 62 7.28 4.53 -11.59
C MET A 62 8.01 4.47 -12.92
N SER A 63 8.17 3.26 -13.43
CA SER A 63 8.75 2.97 -14.73
C SER A 63 7.80 2.08 -15.55
N GLU A 64 8.19 1.82 -16.79
CA GLU A 64 7.44 0.95 -17.71
C GLU A 64 5.96 1.35 -17.86
N LEU A 65 5.68 2.66 -17.84
CA LEU A 65 4.35 3.16 -18.15
C LEU A 65 4.13 3.18 -19.65
N ASP A 66 3.10 2.49 -20.10
CA ASP A 66 2.60 2.55 -21.48
C ASP A 66 1.41 3.53 -21.63
N GLN A 67 0.73 3.84 -20.53
CA GLN A 67 -0.37 4.79 -20.46
C GLN A 67 -0.24 5.69 -19.22
N PRO A 68 -0.81 6.91 -19.24
CA PRO A 68 -0.84 7.75 -18.06
C PRO A 68 -1.49 7.04 -16.86
N ALA A 69 -0.87 7.15 -15.70
CA ALA A 69 -1.43 6.68 -14.45
C ALA A 69 -2.07 7.86 -13.68
N LEU A 70 -2.94 7.54 -12.75
CA LEU A 70 -3.59 8.50 -11.85
C LEU A 70 -3.29 8.11 -10.41
N ILE A 71 -2.76 9.05 -9.63
CA ILE A 71 -2.62 8.89 -8.18
C ILE A 71 -3.78 9.59 -7.53
N GLN A 72 -4.47 8.91 -6.63
CA GLN A 72 -5.61 9.44 -5.88
C GLN A 72 -5.49 9.12 -4.39
N ILE A 73 -6.06 9.98 -3.59
CA ILE A 73 -6.32 9.73 -2.18
C ILE A 73 -7.83 9.61 -2.01
N TRP A 74 -8.27 8.50 -1.47
CA TRP A 74 -9.68 8.22 -1.24
C TRP A 74 -9.98 8.05 0.24
N ARG A 75 -11.11 8.61 0.67
CA ARG A 75 -11.72 8.38 1.97
C ARG A 75 -12.91 7.44 1.82
N THR A 76 -13.02 6.48 2.72
CA THR A 76 -14.19 5.60 2.81
C THR A 76 -14.76 5.68 4.22
N GLU A 77 -16.07 5.97 4.29
CA GLU A 77 -16.88 5.95 5.51
C GLU A 77 -18.03 4.97 5.31
N GLY A 78 -18.04 3.89 6.08
CA GLY A 78 -18.98 2.79 5.85
C GLY A 78 -18.89 2.28 4.41
N THR A 79 -19.93 2.49 3.61
CA THR A 79 -20.00 2.10 2.20
C THR A 79 -19.69 3.24 1.22
N THR A 80 -19.57 4.47 1.71
CA THR A 80 -19.36 5.66 0.85
C THR A 80 -17.87 5.93 0.68
N THR A 81 -17.45 6.08 -0.57
CA THR A 81 -16.08 6.45 -0.93
C THR A 81 -16.08 7.80 -1.65
N THR A 82 -15.25 8.71 -1.19
CA THR A 82 -15.07 10.07 -1.74
C THR A 82 -13.60 10.33 -2.05
N GLY A 83 -13.33 11.11 -3.11
CA GLY A 83 -11.98 11.59 -3.43
C GLY A 83 -11.55 12.69 -2.46
N VAL A 84 -10.33 12.61 -1.96
CA VAL A 84 -9.69 13.66 -1.16
C VAL A 84 -8.75 14.49 -2.04
N ALA A 85 -7.93 13.84 -2.86
CA ALA A 85 -7.00 14.47 -3.78
C ALA A 85 -6.69 13.56 -4.95
N ALA A 86 -6.25 14.15 -6.06
CA ALA A 86 -5.82 13.40 -7.24
C ALA A 86 -4.77 14.17 -8.05
N THR A 87 -3.90 13.46 -8.73
CA THR A 87 -3.01 14.01 -9.76
C THR A 87 -2.80 13.02 -10.89
N HIS A 88 -2.72 13.53 -12.12
CA HIS A 88 -2.38 12.73 -13.28
C HIS A 88 -0.88 12.51 -13.36
N TYR A 89 -0.50 11.28 -13.58
CA TYR A 89 0.88 10.88 -13.74
C TYR A 89 1.22 10.79 -15.23
N ASN A 90 2.06 11.69 -15.71
CA ASN A 90 2.59 11.64 -17.07
C ASN A 90 4.02 11.10 -17.09
N LEU A 91 4.36 10.36 -18.12
CA LEU A 91 5.51 9.49 -18.37
C LEU A 91 6.93 10.00 -18.03
N LYS A 92 7.16 11.23 -17.53
CA LYS A 92 8.50 11.82 -17.53
C LYS A 92 8.97 12.53 -16.27
N ALA A 93 8.26 12.48 -15.16
CA ALA A 93 8.71 13.16 -13.96
C ALA A 93 8.28 12.44 -12.70
N ASP A 94 9.13 12.48 -11.68
CA ASP A 94 8.79 12.07 -10.32
C ASP A 94 7.50 12.75 -9.90
N LYS A 95 6.54 11.97 -9.43
CA LYS A 95 5.23 12.49 -9.16
C LYS A 95 4.98 12.60 -7.68
N VAL A 96 4.61 13.78 -7.35
CA VAL A 96 4.34 14.20 -6.00
C VAL A 96 2.89 14.66 -5.93
N LEU A 97 2.14 14.12 -4.99
CA LEU A 97 0.80 14.58 -4.64
C LEU A 97 0.82 15.10 -3.21
N THR A 98 0.75 16.42 -3.05
CA THR A 98 0.55 17.05 -1.74
C THR A 98 -0.94 17.23 -1.50
N PHE A 99 -1.40 16.86 -0.34
CA PHE A 99 -2.81 16.95 0.05
C PHE A 99 -2.97 17.19 1.54
N THR A 100 -4.12 17.73 1.94
CA THR A 100 -4.47 17.88 3.34
C THR A 100 -5.47 16.79 3.72
N MET A 101 -5.18 16.08 4.79
CA MET A 101 -6.11 15.09 5.34
C MET A 101 -7.37 15.77 5.85
N PRO A 102 -8.55 15.19 5.65
CA PRO A 102 -9.77 15.69 6.25
C PRO A 102 -9.61 15.85 7.77
N SER A 103 -10.12 16.94 8.32
CA SER A 103 -10.03 17.23 9.76
C SER A 103 -11.06 16.47 10.60
N ASP A 104 -12.08 15.93 9.96
CA ASP A 104 -13.24 15.25 10.55
C ASP A 104 -13.12 13.71 10.52
N LEU A 105 -11.90 13.18 10.46
CA LEU A 105 -11.65 11.73 10.50
C LEU A 105 -12.01 11.14 11.85
N THR A 106 -12.60 9.95 11.82
CA THR A 106 -12.94 9.13 12.97
C THR A 106 -12.19 7.80 12.93
N GLU A 107 -12.25 7.01 13.99
CA GLU A 107 -11.68 5.66 14.04
C GLU A 107 -12.28 4.71 12.96
N ALA A 108 -13.47 5.02 12.48
CA ALA A 108 -14.12 4.27 11.39
C ALA A 108 -13.66 4.71 10.00
N SER A 109 -13.00 5.86 9.89
CA SER A 109 -12.52 6.39 8.62
C SER A 109 -11.39 5.54 8.04
N LYS A 110 -11.47 5.23 6.75
CA LYS A 110 -10.42 4.55 6.01
C LYS A 110 -9.89 5.47 4.92
N ILE A 111 -8.61 5.75 4.95
CA ILE A 111 -7.92 6.52 3.91
C ILE A 111 -6.99 5.60 3.15
N ARG A 112 -6.99 5.68 1.83
CA ARG A 112 -6.11 4.90 0.97
C ARG A 112 -5.47 5.74 -0.12
N VAL A 113 -4.22 5.45 -0.41
CA VAL A 113 -3.55 5.86 -1.63
C VAL A 113 -3.94 4.87 -2.73
N VAL A 114 -4.29 5.37 -3.89
CA VAL A 114 -4.70 4.57 -5.04
C VAL A 114 -3.89 4.97 -6.25
N LEU A 115 -3.18 4.02 -6.82
CA LEU A 115 -2.58 4.13 -8.13
C LEU A 115 -3.50 3.45 -9.13
N GLN A 116 -3.93 4.18 -10.15
CA GLN A 116 -4.80 3.68 -11.20
C GLN A 116 -4.10 3.71 -12.56
N THR A 117 -4.27 2.68 -13.35
CA THR A 117 -3.78 2.65 -14.73
C THR A 117 -4.78 1.97 -15.67
N ARG A 118 -4.73 2.36 -16.94
CA ARG A 118 -5.43 1.69 -18.05
C ARG A 118 -4.52 0.76 -18.84
N GLY A 119 -3.24 0.85 -18.62
CA GLY A 119 -2.22 0.04 -19.25
C GLY A 119 -1.33 -0.62 -18.20
N SER A 120 -0.04 -0.66 -18.44
CA SER A 120 0.95 -1.22 -17.53
C SER A 120 1.72 -0.12 -16.81
N VAL A 121 2.03 -0.37 -15.55
CA VAL A 121 2.91 0.49 -14.75
C VAL A 121 3.71 -0.37 -13.77
N LYS A 122 5.00 -0.13 -13.69
CA LYS A 122 5.86 -0.69 -12.67
C LYS A 122 6.04 0.32 -11.56
N LEU A 123 5.67 -0.06 -10.34
CA LEU A 123 5.91 0.73 -9.14
C LEU A 123 7.29 0.37 -8.58
N ASP A 124 8.26 1.27 -8.72
CA ASP A 124 9.62 1.05 -8.23
C ASP A 124 9.73 1.34 -6.74
N TRP A 125 9.08 2.40 -6.27
CA TRP A 125 8.99 2.79 -4.86
C TRP A 125 7.81 3.74 -4.62
N ALA A 126 7.36 3.77 -3.38
CA ALA A 126 6.35 4.71 -2.90
C ALA A 126 6.73 5.24 -1.52
N LYS A 127 6.41 6.52 -1.25
CA LYS A 127 6.71 7.18 0.01
C LYS A 127 5.58 8.14 0.40
N LEU A 128 5.18 8.11 1.66
CA LEU A 128 4.23 9.05 2.24
C LEU A 128 4.89 9.77 3.41
N GLU A 129 4.87 11.10 3.39
CA GLU A 129 5.56 11.95 4.36
C GLU A 129 4.63 13.01 4.92
N LEU A 130 4.88 13.44 6.16
CA LEU A 130 4.27 14.64 6.72
C LEU A 130 4.92 15.88 6.11
N GLY A 131 4.10 16.88 5.81
CA GLY A 131 4.55 18.14 5.22
C GLY A 131 4.20 18.29 3.76
N SER A 132 4.63 19.41 3.18
CA SER A 132 4.29 19.82 1.81
C SER A 132 5.41 19.60 0.79
N ALA A 133 6.54 19.04 1.21
CA ALA A 133 7.69 18.80 0.35
C ALA A 133 8.05 17.32 0.35
N ALA A 134 8.26 16.74 -0.84
CA ALA A 134 8.82 15.41 -0.96
C ALA A 134 10.35 15.47 -0.72
N THR A 135 10.82 14.57 0.13
CA THR A 135 12.27 14.36 0.29
C THR A 135 12.75 13.24 -0.64
N PRO A 136 14.01 13.19 -1.02
CA PRO A 136 14.55 12.12 -1.84
C PRO A 136 14.22 10.75 -1.25
N PHE A 137 13.90 9.79 -2.12
CA PHE A 137 13.73 8.41 -1.68
C PHE A 137 15.10 7.82 -1.36
N VAL A 138 15.24 7.35 -0.13
CA VAL A 138 16.40 6.58 0.31
C VAL A 138 15.89 5.16 0.57
N PRO A 139 16.38 4.15 -0.16
CA PRO A 139 16.00 2.77 0.13
C PRO A 139 16.27 2.45 1.60
N PRO A 140 15.31 1.85 2.30
CA PRO A 140 15.52 1.46 3.68
C PRO A 140 16.61 0.38 3.77
N ASP A 141 17.31 0.37 4.90
CA ASP A 141 18.27 -0.71 5.17
C ASP A 141 17.54 -2.05 5.29
N PRO A 142 17.91 -3.08 4.51
CA PRO A 142 17.21 -4.35 4.50
C PRO A 142 17.14 -5.04 5.87
N VAL A 143 18.14 -4.88 6.72
CA VAL A 143 18.18 -5.47 8.07
C VAL A 143 17.12 -4.80 8.95
N THR A 144 17.08 -3.47 8.94
CA THR A 144 16.08 -2.70 9.68
C THR A 144 14.67 -3.00 9.20
N GLU A 145 14.45 -3.17 7.91
CA GLU A 145 13.13 -3.51 7.38
C GLU A 145 12.72 -4.94 7.75
N LEU A 146 13.66 -5.88 7.70
CA LEU A 146 13.41 -7.24 8.16
C LEU A 146 13.01 -7.27 9.64
N GLU A 147 13.68 -6.53 10.50
CA GLU A 147 13.32 -6.42 11.91
C GLU A 147 11.92 -5.84 12.10
N LYS A 148 11.54 -4.81 11.32
CA LYS A 148 10.19 -4.26 11.34
C LYS A 148 9.15 -5.30 10.92
N CYS A 149 9.40 -6.06 9.85
CA CYS A 149 8.52 -7.14 9.41
C CYS A 149 8.39 -8.24 10.47
N GLN A 150 9.48 -8.62 11.12
CA GLN A 150 9.49 -9.63 12.16
C GLN A 150 8.68 -9.23 13.41
N ARG A 151 8.43 -7.95 13.62
CA ARG A 151 7.50 -7.51 14.69
C ARG A 151 6.05 -7.92 14.43
N PHE A 152 5.70 -8.24 13.20
CA PHE A 152 4.34 -8.62 12.80
C PHE A 152 4.23 -10.07 12.38
N TYR A 153 5.30 -10.66 11.86
CA TYR A 153 5.28 -12.01 11.35
C TYR A 153 6.62 -12.71 11.57
N GLN A 154 6.58 -13.87 12.24
CA GLN A 154 7.72 -14.75 12.41
C GLN A 154 7.32 -16.20 12.19
N ILE A 155 8.20 -16.99 11.56
CA ILE A 155 8.11 -18.45 11.52
C ILE A 155 9.16 -18.99 12.46
N ARG A 156 8.78 -19.90 13.34
CA ARG A 156 9.66 -20.59 14.26
C ARG A 156 9.57 -22.10 14.07
N SER A 157 10.71 -22.76 14.13
CA SER A 157 10.78 -24.21 14.10
C SER A 157 10.06 -24.83 15.30
N THR A 158 9.54 -26.04 15.13
CA THR A 158 8.99 -26.84 16.25
C THR A 158 10.00 -27.14 17.33
N ASN A 159 11.30 -27.02 17.04
CA ASN A 159 12.37 -27.21 18.00
C ASN A 159 12.74 -25.94 18.78
N ASP A 160 12.23 -24.77 18.39
CA ASP A 160 12.38 -23.53 19.12
C ASP A 160 11.38 -23.54 20.28
N ILE A 161 11.85 -23.91 21.46
CA ILE A 161 11.00 -24.38 22.58
C ILE A 161 10.29 -23.24 23.32
N ASP A 162 10.69 -21.98 23.11
CA ASP A 162 10.09 -20.87 23.85
C ASP A 162 9.38 -19.90 22.93
N PRO A 163 8.01 -19.96 22.86
CA PRO A 163 7.25 -18.97 22.12
C PRO A 163 7.38 -17.55 22.71
N LEU A 164 7.95 -17.41 23.90
CA LEU A 164 8.21 -16.11 24.51
C LEU A 164 9.51 -15.47 24.03
N ASP A 165 10.38 -16.20 23.32
CA ASP A 165 11.64 -15.67 22.77
C ASP A 165 11.51 -15.28 21.29
N LEU A 166 10.41 -14.63 20.93
CA LEU A 166 10.23 -14.04 19.60
C LEU A 166 11.06 -12.75 19.52
N ARG A 167 12.18 -12.80 18.83
CA ARG A 167 13.08 -11.66 18.66
C ARG A 167 13.25 -11.31 17.18
N PRO A 168 13.12 -10.03 16.84
CA PRO A 168 12.75 -8.90 17.70
C PRO A 168 11.35 -9.11 18.30
N SER A 169 11.08 -8.49 19.45
CA SER A 169 9.80 -8.65 20.15
C SER A 169 8.62 -8.32 19.22
N MET A 170 7.70 -9.23 19.08
CA MET A 170 6.47 -8.99 18.31
C MET A 170 5.59 -7.95 19.00
N ARG A 171 4.85 -7.19 18.21
CA ARG A 171 3.94 -6.14 18.71
C ARG A 171 2.81 -6.72 19.56
N ALA A 172 2.20 -7.78 19.08
CA ALA A 172 1.21 -8.58 19.76
C ALA A 172 1.11 -9.91 19.03
N ILE A 173 0.83 -10.99 19.72
CA ILE A 173 0.56 -12.28 19.08
C ILE A 173 -0.95 -12.44 19.07
N THR A 174 -1.57 -12.30 17.92
CA THR A 174 -3.02 -12.44 17.76
C THR A 174 -3.40 -13.79 17.18
N ASP A 175 -2.50 -14.41 16.42
CA ASP A 175 -2.75 -15.70 15.78
C ASP A 175 -1.47 -16.54 15.70
N VAL A 176 -1.61 -17.84 15.89
CA VAL A 176 -0.55 -18.84 15.76
C VAL A 176 -1.05 -19.96 14.86
N LYS A 177 -0.39 -20.16 13.73
CA LYS A 177 -0.76 -21.17 12.73
C LYS A 177 0.34 -22.19 12.56
N ALA A 178 -0.03 -23.46 12.53
CA ALA A 178 0.90 -24.51 12.11
C ALA A 178 1.23 -24.34 10.62
N VAL A 179 2.50 -24.41 10.29
CA VAL A 179 3.04 -24.35 8.93
C VAL A 179 4.05 -25.48 8.75
N GLU A 180 4.46 -25.74 7.52
CA GLU A 180 5.49 -26.75 7.27
C GLU A 180 6.79 -26.37 8.04
N GLY A 181 7.22 -27.27 8.90
CA GLY A 181 8.45 -27.11 9.70
C GLY A 181 8.33 -26.27 10.96
N GLY A 182 7.12 -25.81 11.36
CA GLY A 182 6.99 -25.00 12.56
C GLY A 182 5.64 -24.33 12.78
N TYR A 183 5.72 -23.16 13.38
CA TYR A 183 4.57 -22.28 13.64
C TYR A 183 4.82 -20.89 13.11
N ALA A 184 3.84 -20.31 12.46
CA ALA A 184 3.78 -18.90 12.10
C ALA A 184 3.08 -18.11 13.21
N TYR A 185 3.74 -17.09 13.70
CA TYR A 185 3.22 -16.13 14.68
C TYR A 185 2.87 -14.85 13.93
N VAL A 186 1.64 -14.39 14.06
CA VAL A 186 1.11 -13.23 13.34
C VAL A 186 0.58 -12.22 14.34
N ALA A 187 1.07 -10.99 14.25
CA ALA A 187 0.51 -9.85 14.95
C ALA A 187 -0.31 -9.03 13.95
N GLU A 188 -1.57 -8.76 14.26
CA GLU A 188 -2.39 -7.86 13.44
C GLU A 188 -1.90 -6.41 13.52
N LEU A 189 -2.07 -5.71 12.40
CA LEU A 189 -1.76 -4.29 12.24
C LEU A 189 -2.82 -3.39 12.89
#